data_e0a9e4a12906580df7b6b886aaf86b41
#
_entry.id   e0a9e4a12906580df7b6b886aaf86b41
#
_cell.length_a   1.000
_cell.length_b   1.000
_cell.length_c   1.000
_cell.angle_alpha   90.00
_cell.angle_beta   90.00
_cell.angle_gamma   90.00
#
_symmetry.space_group_name_H-M   'P 1'
#
loop_
_entity.id
_entity.type
_entity.pdbx_description
1 polymer ?
#
loop_
_entity_poly.entity_id
_entity_poly.type
_entity_poly.pdbx_seq_one_letter_code
_entity_poly.pdbx_strand_id
1 'polypeptide(L)'
;MNKAILAARYLILPFCIILILGILLLIFQASQKLVGLFFSLSSLSDKDILIGLFGIIDLALLANILLLIALSGYDSFVSRLNVSQQTVTALDSLDGLTLAKVKLKLLGSMIIISAIGLLSTFLGLDAEASSLNHTAYLQIAIHLVLSLSAVLLAYSDKLDKD
;
A
#
# COMPACT_ATOMS: atom_id res chain seq x y z
N MET A 1 23.42 -27.17 -9.43
CA MET A 1 22.99 -25.91 -8.80
C MET A 1 21.97 -25.10 -9.60
N ASN A 2 21.92 -25.22 -10.92
CA ASN A 2 21.06 -24.39 -11.77
C ASN A 2 19.55 -24.76 -11.81
N LYS A 3 19.18 -26.02 -11.52
CA LYS A 3 17.78 -26.48 -11.59
C LYS A 3 16.89 -25.95 -10.44
N ALA A 4 17.45 -25.82 -9.23
CA ALA A 4 16.72 -25.28 -8.08
C ALA A 4 16.42 -23.77 -8.22
N ILE A 5 17.36 -23.03 -8.83
CA ILE A 5 17.19 -21.60 -9.12
C ILE A 5 16.13 -21.38 -10.21
N LEU A 6 16.09 -22.25 -11.22
CA LEU A 6 15.06 -22.23 -12.26
C LEU A 6 13.66 -22.56 -11.69
N ALA A 7 13.57 -23.55 -10.79
CA ALA A 7 12.29 -23.89 -10.15
C ALA A 7 11.75 -22.76 -9.26
N ALA A 8 12.61 -22.07 -8.50
CA ALA A 8 12.24 -20.91 -7.69
C ALA A 8 11.71 -19.75 -8.56
N ARG A 9 12.20 -19.61 -9.79
CA ARG A 9 11.73 -18.61 -10.77
C ARG A 9 10.28 -18.85 -11.19
N TYR A 10 9.90 -20.09 -11.47
CA TYR A 10 8.52 -20.42 -11.85
C TYR A 10 7.53 -20.23 -10.72
N LEU A 11 7.99 -20.21 -9.46
CA LEU A 11 7.14 -20.01 -8.29
C LEU A 11 6.72 -18.53 -8.11
N ILE A 12 7.54 -17.58 -8.57
CA ILE A 12 7.25 -16.14 -8.45
C ILE A 12 6.20 -15.69 -9.47
N LEU A 13 6.17 -16.31 -10.65
CA LEU A 13 5.27 -15.93 -11.74
C LEU A 13 3.77 -16.04 -11.37
N PRO A 14 3.26 -17.16 -10.80
CA PRO A 14 1.88 -17.22 -10.33
C PRO A 14 1.59 -16.22 -9.20
N PHE A 15 2.57 -15.90 -8.36
CA PHE A 15 2.41 -14.91 -7.30
C PHE A 15 2.21 -13.50 -7.89
N CYS A 16 2.97 -13.11 -8.89
CA CYS A 16 2.78 -11.84 -9.61
C CYS A 16 1.40 -11.76 -10.27
N ILE A 17 0.90 -12.86 -10.86
CA ILE A 17 -0.44 -12.91 -11.45
C ILE A 17 -1.52 -12.66 -10.38
N ILE A 18 -1.40 -13.30 -9.22
CA ILE A 18 -2.32 -13.10 -8.10
C ILE A 18 -2.33 -11.64 -7.63
N LEU A 19 -1.17 -11.01 -7.54
CA LEU A 19 -1.06 -9.59 -7.16
C LEU A 19 -1.75 -8.68 -8.18
N ILE A 20 -1.56 -8.92 -9.48
CA ILE A 20 -2.22 -8.16 -10.55
C ILE A 20 -3.74 -8.33 -10.47
N LEU A 21 -4.22 -9.55 -10.27
CA LEU A 21 -5.64 -9.81 -10.06
C LEU A 21 -6.18 -9.10 -8.82
N GLY A 22 -5.40 -9.06 -7.74
CA GLY A 22 -5.73 -8.28 -6.53
C GLY A 22 -5.89 -6.79 -6.82
N ILE A 23 -4.99 -6.21 -7.62
CA ILE A 23 -5.09 -4.79 -8.03
C ILE A 23 -6.37 -4.55 -8.85
N LEU A 24 -6.67 -5.42 -9.81
CA LEU A 24 -7.90 -5.31 -10.61
C LEU A 24 -9.16 -5.38 -9.74
N LEU A 25 -9.17 -6.26 -8.73
CA LEU A 25 -10.27 -6.38 -7.79
C LEU A 25 -10.44 -5.11 -6.94
N LEU A 26 -9.34 -4.50 -6.48
CA LEU A 26 -9.37 -3.24 -5.74
C LEU A 26 -9.87 -2.08 -6.61
N ILE A 27 -9.47 -2.01 -7.88
CA ILE A 27 -9.97 -1.01 -8.84
C ILE A 27 -11.48 -1.18 -9.03
N PHE A 28 -11.95 -2.41 -9.19
CA PHE A 28 -13.38 -2.70 -9.34
C PHE A 28 -14.17 -2.27 -8.09
N GLN A 29 -13.67 -2.60 -6.90
CA GLN A 29 -14.29 -2.22 -5.64
C GLN A 29 -14.31 -0.69 -5.43
N ALA A 30 -13.22 0.00 -5.77
CA ALA A 30 -13.14 1.46 -5.71
C ALA A 30 -14.14 2.11 -6.66
N SER A 31 -14.28 1.55 -7.89
CA SER A 31 -15.26 2.01 -8.88
C SER A 31 -16.70 1.84 -8.37
N GLN A 32 -17.04 0.71 -7.77
CA GLN A 32 -18.36 0.48 -7.18
C GLN A 32 -18.66 1.48 -6.06
N LYS A 33 -17.69 1.72 -5.16
CA LYS A 33 -17.85 2.72 -4.08
C LYS A 33 -18.06 4.12 -4.64
N LEU A 34 -17.27 4.51 -5.67
CA LEU A 34 -17.40 5.82 -6.31
C LEU A 34 -18.78 6.01 -6.95
N VAL A 35 -19.26 5.01 -7.69
CA VAL A 35 -20.59 5.01 -8.31
C VAL A 35 -21.68 5.09 -7.26
N GLY A 36 -21.59 4.29 -6.18
CA GLY A 36 -22.52 4.33 -5.05
C GLY A 36 -22.59 5.71 -4.40
N LEU A 37 -21.41 6.33 -4.15
CA LEU A 37 -21.33 7.68 -3.61
C LEU A 37 -22.00 8.72 -4.53
N PHE A 38 -21.78 8.61 -5.83
CA PHE A 38 -22.33 9.52 -6.82
C PHE A 38 -23.86 9.48 -6.86
N PHE A 39 -24.46 8.29 -6.84
CA PHE A 39 -25.92 8.13 -6.85
C PHE A 39 -26.58 8.52 -5.53
N SER A 40 -25.86 8.44 -4.41
CA SER A 40 -26.39 8.78 -3.09
C SER A 40 -26.05 10.21 -2.66
N LEU A 41 -25.38 11.00 -3.49
CA LEU A 41 -24.84 12.33 -3.15
C LEU A 41 -25.88 13.29 -2.57
N SER A 42 -27.14 13.23 -3.05
CA SER A 42 -28.21 14.11 -2.61
C SER A 42 -28.83 13.70 -1.26
N SER A 43 -28.59 12.49 -0.79
CA SER A 43 -29.15 11.93 0.45
C SER A 43 -28.12 11.76 1.57
N LEU A 44 -26.83 11.86 1.26
CA LEU A 44 -25.75 11.69 2.20
C LEU A 44 -25.38 13.00 2.90
N SER A 45 -24.99 12.90 4.17
CA SER A 45 -24.35 14.01 4.90
C SER A 45 -22.92 14.24 4.37
N ASP A 46 -22.41 15.47 4.54
CA ASP A 46 -21.01 15.81 4.19
C ASP A 46 -20.00 14.89 4.87
N LYS A 47 -20.28 14.44 6.11
CA LYS A 47 -19.45 13.46 6.83
C LYS A 47 -19.42 12.10 6.13
N ASP A 48 -20.56 11.59 5.67
CA ASP A 48 -20.66 10.29 5.00
C ASP A 48 -19.92 10.32 3.65
N ILE A 49 -19.98 11.45 2.95
CA ILE A 49 -19.23 11.68 1.71
C ILE A 49 -17.72 11.62 1.98
N LEU A 50 -17.24 12.30 3.03
CA LEU A 50 -15.83 12.29 3.41
C LEU A 50 -15.37 10.87 3.78
N ILE A 51 -16.14 10.14 4.58
CA ILE A 51 -15.84 8.75 4.96
C ILE A 51 -15.78 7.85 3.72
N GLY A 52 -16.72 8.03 2.79
CA GLY A 52 -16.74 7.31 1.52
C GLY A 52 -15.51 7.60 0.65
N LEU A 53 -15.12 8.87 0.55
CA LEU A 53 -13.90 9.28 -0.18
C LEU A 53 -12.63 8.71 0.47
N PHE A 54 -12.51 8.75 1.80
CA PHE A 54 -11.39 8.12 2.49
C PHE A 54 -11.33 6.63 2.23
N GLY A 55 -12.47 5.94 2.17
CA GLY A 55 -12.51 4.53 1.80
C GLY A 55 -12.04 4.23 0.38
N ILE A 56 -12.23 5.17 -0.57
CA ILE A 56 -11.69 5.04 -1.94
C ILE A 56 -10.18 5.29 -1.94
N ILE A 57 -9.71 6.30 -1.21
CA ILE A 57 -8.28 6.59 -1.06
C ILE A 57 -7.54 5.40 -0.44
N ASP A 58 -8.12 4.77 0.58
CA ASP A 58 -7.58 3.58 1.22
C ASP A 58 -7.38 2.42 0.21
N LEU A 59 -8.39 2.13 -0.61
CA LEU A 59 -8.29 1.13 -1.67
C LEU A 59 -7.21 1.49 -2.71
N ALA A 60 -7.08 2.76 -3.07
CA ALA A 60 -6.05 3.23 -4.00
C ALA A 60 -4.63 3.06 -3.42
N LEU A 61 -4.46 3.34 -2.12
CA LEU A 61 -3.18 3.12 -1.43
C LEU A 61 -2.82 1.64 -1.34
N LEU A 62 -3.79 0.76 -1.02
CA LEU A 62 -3.60 -0.68 -1.04
C LEU A 62 -3.20 -1.18 -2.44
N ALA A 63 -3.86 -0.72 -3.50
CA ALA A 63 -3.51 -1.05 -4.87
C ALA A 63 -2.07 -0.61 -5.22
N ASN A 64 -1.66 0.58 -4.77
CA ASN A 64 -0.29 1.08 -4.95
C ASN A 64 0.74 0.21 -4.22
N ILE A 65 0.45 -0.26 -3.00
CA ILE A 65 1.31 -1.20 -2.27
C ILE A 65 1.46 -2.51 -3.04
N LEU A 66 0.35 -3.10 -3.49
CA LEU A 66 0.36 -4.34 -4.28
C LEU A 66 1.16 -4.17 -5.57
N LEU A 67 1.02 -3.02 -6.24
CA LEU A 67 1.79 -2.70 -7.44
C LEU A 67 3.29 -2.64 -7.16
N LEU A 68 3.70 -1.98 -6.07
CA LEU A 68 5.11 -1.92 -5.67
C LEU A 68 5.69 -3.30 -5.38
N ILE A 69 4.94 -4.17 -4.69
CA ILE A 69 5.36 -5.54 -4.40
C ILE A 69 5.47 -6.35 -5.70
N ALA A 70 4.49 -6.22 -6.60
CA ALA A 70 4.49 -6.91 -7.89
C ALA A 70 5.68 -6.49 -8.76
N LEU A 71 5.96 -5.18 -8.86
CA LEU A 71 7.09 -4.63 -9.61
C LEU A 71 8.43 -5.06 -8.99
N SER A 72 8.57 -5.00 -7.67
CA SER A 72 9.79 -5.44 -6.97
C SER A 72 10.05 -6.94 -7.17
N GLY A 73 8.99 -7.77 -7.18
CA GLY A 73 9.08 -9.19 -7.49
C GLY A 73 9.49 -9.43 -8.94
N TYR A 74 8.89 -8.69 -9.88
CA TYR A 74 9.20 -8.77 -11.30
C TYR A 74 10.63 -8.33 -11.59
N ASP A 75 11.09 -7.23 -11.02
CA ASP A 75 12.45 -6.72 -11.21
C ASP A 75 13.50 -7.71 -10.69
N SER A 76 13.28 -8.29 -9.52
CA SER A 76 14.14 -9.36 -8.98
C SER A 76 14.21 -10.59 -9.92
N PHE A 77 13.19 -10.78 -10.76
CA PHE A 77 13.15 -11.86 -11.75
C PHE A 77 13.84 -11.48 -13.07
N VAL A 78 13.56 -10.29 -13.61
CA VAL A 78 14.03 -9.84 -14.93
C VAL A 78 15.47 -9.36 -14.90
N SER A 79 15.89 -8.65 -13.86
CA SER A 79 17.26 -8.15 -13.69
C SER A 79 18.30 -9.27 -13.71
N ARG A 80 17.92 -10.47 -13.29
CA ARG A 80 18.78 -11.66 -13.39
C ARG A 80 18.71 -12.38 -14.74
N LEU A 81 17.81 -11.97 -15.64
CA LEU A 81 17.70 -12.54 -17.00
C LEU A 81 18.51 -11.76 -18.05
N ASN A 82 18.62 -10.46 -17.87
CA ASN A 82 19.27 -9.58 -18.82
C ASN A 82 20.71 -9.24 -18.40
N VAL A 83 21.62 -10.20 -18.54
CA VAL A 83 23.05 -9.91 -18.73
C VAL A 83 23.32 -9.47 -20.18
N SER A 84 22.33 -9.40 -21.02
CA SER A 84 22.44 -8.97 -22.42
C SER A 84 21.22 -8.18 -22.87
N GLN A 85 21.47 -6.94 -23.14
CA GLN A 85 20.69 -5.95 -23.90
C GLN A 85 19.84 -4.97 -23.10
N GLN A 86 20.36 -3.75 -23.14
CA GLN A 86 19.72 -2.46 -23.00
C GLN A 86 18.32 -2.43 -23.65
N THR A 87 17.29 -2.50 -22.85
CA THR A 87 15.99 -1.90 -23.17
C THR A 87 15.51 -1.21 -21.91
N VAL A 88 16.13 -0.07 -21.72
CA VAL A 88 15.89 0.89 -20.68
C VAL A 88 14.81 1.82 -21.20
N THR A 89 13.72 2.01 -20.49
CA THR A 89 13.10 3.35 -20.48
C THR A 89 12.02 3.57 -19.40
N ALA A 90 11.37 2.54 -18.86
CA ALA A 90 10.37 2.78 -17.80
C ALA A 90 10.81 2.25 -16.42
N LEU A 91 11.80 1.36 -16.39
CA LEU A 91 12.33 0.73 -15.17
C LEU A 91 13.57 1.44 -14.61
N ASP A 92 14.20 2.33 -15.36
CA ASP A 92 15.36 3.13 -14.90
C ASP A 92 15.04 4.03 -13.71
N SER A 93 13.78 4.42 -13.58
CA SER A 93 13.31 5.14 -12.38
C SER A 93 13.20 4.25 -11.14
N LEU A 94 13.26 2.92 -11.31
CA LEU A 94 13.24 1.92 -10.23
C LEU A 94 14.63 1.41 -9.86
N ASP A 95 15.64 1.64 -10.70
CA ASP A 95 17.04 1.19 -10.50
C ASP A 95 17.71 1.85 -9.26
N GLY A 96 17.10 2.93 -8.74
CA GLY A 96 17.46 3.52 -7.46
C GLY A 96 16.69 2.96 -6.24
N LEU A 97 15.81 1.97 -6.43
CA LEU A 97 15.02 1.37 -5.35
C LEU A 97 15.81 0.24 -4.66
N THR A 98 16.72 0.61 -3.79
CA THR A 98 17.27 -0.35 -2.82
C THR A 98 16.14 -0.96 -2.00
N LEU A 99 16.29 -2.21 -1.56
CA LEU A 99 15.31 -2.91 -0.72
C LEU A 99 14.86 -2.07 0.50
N ALA A 100 15.76 -1.25 1.05
CA ALA A 100 15.47 -0.31 2.13
C ALA A 100 14.48 0.78 1.71
N LYS A 101 14.63 1.36 0.52
CA LYS A 101 13.68 2.36 0.00
C LYS A 101 12.28 1.78 -0.24
N VAL A 102 12.19 0.53 -0.72
CA VAL A 102 10.91 -0.16 -0.89
C VAL A 102 10.24 -0.37 0.47
N LYS A 103 10.98 -0.84 1.48
CA LYS A 103 10.47 -1.00 2.85
C LYS A 103 9.96 0.32 3.44
N LEU A 104 10.70 1.42 3.28
CA LEU A 104 10.29 2.74 3.76
C LEU A 104 9.02 3.22 3.03
N LYS A 105 8.92 3.02 1.72
CA LYS A 105 7.74 3.40 0.94
C LYS A 105 6.51 2.59 1.34
N LEU A 106 6.67 1.29 1.59
CA LEU A 106 5.59 0.44 2.12
C LEU A 106 5.13 0.91 3.50
N LEU A 107 6.05 1.15 4.43
CA LEU A 107 5.74 1.67 5.76
C LEU A 107 5.04 3.03 5.68
N GLY A 108 5.51 3.94 4.83
CA GLY A 108 4.87 5.23 4.60
C GLY A 108 3.41 5.09 4.15
N SER A 109 3.13 4.18 3.21
CA SER A 109 1.76 3.88 2.77
C SER A 109 0.89 3.32 3.91
N MET A 110 1.44 2.43 4.74
CA MET A 110 0.71 1.88 5.90
C MET A 110 0.39 2.95 6.94
N ILE A 111 1.29 3.90 7.18
CA ILE A 111 1.07 5.04 8.08
C ILE A 111 -0.08 5.91 7.57
N ILE A 112 -0.10 6.21 6.27
CA ILE A 112 -1.18 7.00 5.65
C ILE A 112 -2.52 6.28 5.78
N ILE A 113 -2.58 4.97 5.49
CA ILE A 113 -3.80 4.16 5.65
C ILE A 113 -4.27 4.20 7.12
N SER A 114 -3.35 4.01 8.06
CA SER A 114 -3.66 4.07 9.49
C SER A 114 -4.16 5.46 9.92
N ALA A 115 -3.58 6.55 9.40
CA ALA A 115 -4.02 7.92 9.65
C ALA A 115 -5.45 8.18 9.12
N ILE A 116 -5.75 7.71 7.90
CA ILE A 116 -7.08 7.81 7.30
C ILE A 116 -8.11 7.02 8.11
N GLY A 117 -7.76 5.80 8.55
CA GLY A 117 -8.59 4.99 9.43
C GLY A 117 -8.91 5.69 10.75
N LEU A 118 -7.90 6.32 11.38
CA LEU A 118 -8.08 7.14 12.57
C LEU A 118 -9.01 8.33 12.31
N LEU A 119 -8.77 9.08 11.25
CA LEU A 119 -9.60 10.23 10.89
C LEU A 119 -11.05 9.82 10.66
N SER A 120 -11.29 8.72 9.94
CA SER A 120 -12.62 8.16 9.73
C SER A 120 -13.32 7.81 11.07
N THR A 121 -12.57 7.21 12.00
CA THR A 121 -13.08 6.88 13.34
C THR A 121 -13.45 8.14 14.12
N PHE A 122 -12.61 9.18 14.10
CA PHE A 122 -12.90 10.45 14.77
C PHE A 122 -14.11 11.17 14.17
N LEU A 123 -14.26 11.19 12.85
CA LEU A 123 -15.44 11.75 12.19
C LEU A 123 -16.72 10.99 12.54
N GLY A 124 -16.64 9.67 12.76
CA GLY A 124 -17.76 8.85 13.22
C GLY A 124 -18.12 9.06 14.70
N LEU A 125 -17.14 9.37 15.55
CA LEU A 125 -17.36 9.61 16.99
C LEU A 125 -18.12 10.89 17.29
N ASP A 126 -18.03 11.91 16.44
CA ASP A 126 -18.82 13.13 16.59
C ASP A 126 -20.34 12.89 16.49
N ALA A 127 -20.76 11.77 15.90
CA ALA A 127 -22.18 11.42 15.74
C ALA A 127 -22.77 10.73 16.97
N GLU A 128 -21.96 10.11 17.84
CA GLU A 128 -22.36 9.46 19.09
C GLU A 128 -21.46 9.95 20.23
N ALA A 129 -21.81 11.09 20.79
CA ALA A 129 -21.07 11.67 21.92
C ALA A 129 -21.10 10.74 23.14
N SER A 130 -20.05 9.99 23.38
CA SER A 130 -19.55 9.62 24.70
C SER A 130 -18.91 8.25 24.78
N SER A 131 -17.75 8.09 24.32
CA SER A 131 -16.68 7.20 24.81
C SER A 131 -15.75 6.84 23.66
N LEU A 132 -14.49 7.19 23.80
CA LEU A 132 -13.42 6.64 22.99
C LEU A 132 -13.50 5.10 23.10
N ASN A 133 -14.07 4.47 22.10
CA ASN A 133 -14.20 3.03 22.06
C ASN A 133 -12.80 2.39 22.10
N HIS A 134 -12.69 1.23 22.73
CA HIS A 134 -11.44 0.43 22.77
C HIS A 134 -10.76 0.32 21.39
N THR A 135 -11.56 0.32 20.33
CA THR A 135 -11.09 0.34 18.93
C THR A 135 -10.28 1.59 18.58
N ALA A 136 -10.69 2.78 19.03
CA ALA A 136 -9.97 4.02 18.78
C ALA A 136 -8.61 4.04 19.48
N TYR A 137 -8.52 3.56 20.72
CA TYR A 137 -7.23 3.43 21.42
C TYR A 137 -6.30 2.46 20.73
N LEU A 138 -6.80 1.32 20.24
CA LEU A 138 -6.01 0.36 19.46
C LEU A 138 -5.50 0.97 18.15
N GLN A 139 -6.33 1.72 17.44
CA GLN A 139 -5.93 2.41 16.21
C GLN A 139 -4.85 3.45 16.46
N ILE A 140 -4.97 4.24 17.53
CA ILE A 140 -3.93 5.21 17.95
C ILE A 140 -2.63 4.47 18.25
N ALA A 141 -2.69 3.39 19.02
CA ALA A 141 -1.51 2.60 19.38
C ALA A 141 -0.82 2.02 18.15
N ILE A 142 -1.58 1.44 17.20
CA ILE A 142 -1.06 0.90 15.95
C ILE A 142 -0.40 2.01 15.12
N HIS A 143 -1.06 3.17 14.99
CA HIS A 143 -0.52 4.31 14.25
C HIS A 143 0.81 4.81 14.85
N LEU A 144 0.90 4.91 16.16
CA LEU A 144 2.13 5.31 16.86
C LEU A 144 3.25 4.29 16.64
N VAL A 145 2.95 2.99 16.75
CA VAL A 145 3.94 1.92 16.53
C VAL A 145 4.43 1.95 15.08
N LEU A 146 3.56 2.10 14.09
CA LEU A 146 3.93 2.20 12.69
C LEU A 146 4.81 3.42 12.43
N SER A 147 4.44 4.58 12.96
CA SER A 147 5.20 5.82 12.82
C SER A 147 6.58 5.71 13.44
N LEU A 148 6.67 5.14 14.65
CA LEU A 148 7.95 4.90 15.33
C LEU A 148 8.82 3.92 14.55
N SER A 149 8.23 2.84 14.03
CA SER A 149 8.93 1.84 13.21
C SER A 149 9.52 2.44 11.95
N ALA A 150 8.80 3.37 11.29
CA ALA A 150 9.30 4.07 10.11
C ALA A 150 10.49 4.98 10.42
N VAL A 151 10.44 5.70 11.54
CA VAL A 151 11.57 6.55 12.00
C VAL A 151 12.79 5.69 12.30
N LEU A 152 12.62 4.59 13.03
CA LEU A 152 13.71 3.67 13.35
C LEU A 152 14.32 3.05 12.09
N LEU A 153 13.49 2.64 11.13
CA LEU A 153 13.97 2.08 9.87
C LEU A 153 14.73 3.11 9.04
N ALA A 154 14.21 4.35 8.96
CA ALA A 154 14.89 5.45 8.26
C ALA A 154 16.24 5.79 8.93
N TYR A 155 16.30 5.75 10.25
CA TYR A 155 17.52 5.98 11.00
C TYR A 155 18.54 4.85 10.77
N SER A 156 18.09 3.59 10.78
CA SER A 156 18.93 2.42 10.46
C SER A 156 19.52 2.51 9.05
N ASP A 157 18.70 2.88 8.05
CA ASP A 157 19.16 3.03 6.66
C ASP A 157 20.18 4.18 6.50
N LYS A 158 20.16 5.16 7.37
CA LYS A 158 21.16 6.24 7.39
C LYS A 158 22.49 5.75 7.96
N LEU A 159 22.45 4.97 9.04
CA LEU A 159 23.65 4.42 9.68
C LEU A 159 24.40 3.41 8.81
N ASP A 160 23.67 2.68 7.95
CA ASP A 160 24.29 1.70 7.03
C ASP A 160 24.99 2.36 5.82
N LYS A 161 24.84 3.69 5.66
CA LYS A 161 25.46 4.46 4.55
C LYS A 161 26.69 5.28 4.97
N ASP A 162 26.89 5.47 6.26
CA ASP A 162 28.05 6.11 6.85
C ASP A 162 29.12 5.07 7.22
#